data_07f99b83de57ba3df30ee770cb29e29e
#
_entry.id   07f99b83de57ba3df30ee770cb29e29e
#
_cell.length_a   1.000
_cell.length_b   1.000
_cell.length_c   1.000
_cell.angle_alpha   90.00
_cell.angle_beta   90.00
_cell.angle_gamma   90.00
#
_symmetry.space_group_name_H-M   'P 1'
#
loop_
_entity.id
_entity.type
_entity.pdbx_description
1 polymer ?
#
loop_
_entity_poly.entity_id
_entity_poly.type
_entity_poly.pdbx_seq_one_letter_code
_entity_poly.pdbx_strand_id
1 'polypeptide(L)'
;SPLLANVYLNPLDHLLSAAGLAMVRYADDFVILCRTREDAERALALVQQWVSDNGLTLHPTKTRIVDARSEGFDFLGYHFRGNLTLPREKSLQKFKDFVREKTKRNNGLSMPFLCARMTSPLRGWFTYFRHCHWSVFRDLDGWIRGRLRSILRKRHKRKGRARGSDHQRWPSAYFDKQG
;
A
#
# COMPACT_ATOMS: atom_id res chain seq x y z
N SER A 1 -13.74 -12.25 14.25
CA SER A 1 -14.16 -11.23 14.63
C SER A 1 -14.48 -9.98 13.82
N PRO A 2 -14.16 -9.83 12.51
CA PRO A 2 -14.64 -8.66 11.76
C PRO A 2 -16.17 -8.54 11.70
N LEU A 3 -16.90 -9.67 11.73
CA LEU A 3 -18.35 -9.67 11.73
C LEU A 3 -18.91 -9.04 13.02
N LEU A 4 -18.37 -9.40 14.19
CA LEU A 4 -18.81 -8.82 15.47
C LEU A 4 -18.54 -7.31 15.52
N ALA A 5 -17.37 -6.87 15.04
CA ALA A 5 -17.06 -5.45 14.92
C ALA A 5 -18.07 -4.72 14.02
N ASN A 6 -18.45 -5.34 12.89
CA ASN A 6 -19.44 -4.77 11.99
C ASN A 6 -20.82 -4.65 12.62
N VAL A 7 -21.29 -5.68 13.35
CA VAL A 7 -22.57 -5.63 14.06
C VAL A 7 -22.54 -4.58 15.16
N TYR A 8 -21.47 -4.57 15.96
CA TYR A 8 -21.37 -3.68 17.13
C TYR A 8 -21.24 -2.19 16.73
N LEU A 9 -20.49 -1.89 15.67
CA LEU A 9 -20.25 -0.52 15.21
C LEU A 9 -21.29 0.00 14.21
N ASN A 10 -22.25 -0.84 13.78
CA ASN A 10 -23.30 -0.41 12.84
C ASN A 10 -24.13 0.78 13.36
N PRO A 11 -24.51 0.89 14.65
CA PRO A 11 -25.19 2.09 15.15
C PRO A 11 -24.35 3.37 15.04
N LEU A 12 -23.02 3.28 15.14
CA LEU A 12 -22.12 4.42 14.91
C LEU A 12 -22.16 4.84 13.45
N ASP A 13 -22.19 3.87 12.51
CA ASP A 13 -22.32 4.16 11.08
C ASP A 13 -23.59 4.98 10.79
N HIS A 14 -24.71 4.58 11.37
CA HIS A 14 -25.99 5.27 11.23
C HIS A 14 -25.98 6.66 11.88
N LEU A 15 -25.39 6.79 13.07
CA LEU A 15 -25.29 8.08 13.78
C LEU A 15 -24.52 9.11 12.94
N LEU A 16 -23.36 8.72 12.41
CA LEU A 16 -22.52 9.61 11.61
C LEU A 16 -23.18 9.94 10.26
N SER A 17 -23.84 8.97 9.64
CA SER A 17 -24.60 9.20 8.40
C SER A 17 -25.76 10.18 8.62
N ALA A 18 -26.52 10.03 9.72
CA ALA A 18 -27.59 10.96 10.09
C ALA A 18 -27.08 12.37 10.39
N ALA A 19 -25.85 12.51 10.88
CA ALA A 19 -25.18 13.79 11.07
C ALA A 19 -24.59 14.38 9.76
N GLY A 20 -24.81 13.73 8.62
CA GLY A 20 -24.29 14.17 7.30
C GLY A 20 -22.76 13.98 7.15
N LEU A 21 -22.14 13.14 7.96
CA LEU A 21 -20.71 12.86 7.94
C LEU A 21 -20.42 11.64 7.08
N ALA A 22 -19.48 11.78 6.13
CA ALA A 22 -19.04 10.69 5.28
C ALA A 22 -17.97 9.86 6.00
N MET A 23 -18.34 8.63 6.40
CA MET A 23 -17.43 7.68 7.03
C MET A 23 -17.12 6.52 6.10
N VAL A 24 -15.87 6.08 6.08
CA VAL A 24 -15.42 4.84 5.46
C VAL A 24 -14.82 3.96 6.54
N ARG A 25 -15.41 2.79 6.77
CA ARG A 25 -15.01 1.85 7.82
C ARG A 25 -14.65 0.48 7.26
N TYR A 26 -13.62 -0.12 7.80
CA TYR A 26 -13.25 -1.51 7.61
C TYR A 26 -12.97 -2.16 8.96
N ALA A 27 -13.90 -2.98 9.43
CA ALA A 27 -13.93 -3.54 10.78
C ALA A 27 -13.89 -2.41 11.86
N ASP A 28 -12.82 -2.32 12.63
CA ASP A 28 -12.57 -1.31 13.66
C ASP A 28 -11.78 -0.09 13.15
N ASP A 29 -11.16 -0.18 11.98
CA ASP A 29 -10.46 0.94 11.35
C ASP A 29 -11.45 1.80 10.55
N PHE A 30 -11.49 3.11 10.77
CA PHE A 30 -12.32 4.02 9.99
C PHE A 30 -11.69 5.41 9.81
N VAL A 31 -12.18 6.11 8.80
CA VAL A 31 -11.89 7.53 8.54
C VAL A 31 -13.19 8.28 8.31
N ILE A 32 -13.27 9.51 8.80
CA ILE A 32 -14.39 10.42 8.56
C ILE A 32 -13.86 11.57 7.71
N LEU A 33 -14.51 11.82 6.58
CA LEU A 33 -14.12 12.86 5.65
C LEU A 33 -14.91 14.13 5.94
N CYS A 34 -14.22 15.18 6.34
CA CYS A 34 -14.82 16.47 6.68
C CYS A 34 -14.29 17.57 5.73
N ARG A 35 -15.11 18.59 5.50
CA ARG A 35 -14.73 19.71 4.64
C ARG A 35 -13.94 20.77 5.39
N THR A 36 -14.27 20.97 6.65
CA THR A 36 -13.63 21.96 7.53
C THR A 36 -13.07 21.29 8.77
N ARG A 37 -12.22 22.02 9.49
CA ARG A 37 -11.67 21.57 10.76
C ARG A 37 -12.75 21.50 11.84
N GLU A 38 -13.66 22.45 11.84
CA GLU A 38 -14.80 22.50 12.77
C GLU A 38 -15.71 21.30 12.61
N ASP A 39 -15.95 20.85 11.36
CA ASP A 39 -16.69 19.61 11.09
C ASP A 39 -15.95 18.39 11.63
N ALA A 40 -14.63 18.35 11.49
CA ALA A 40 -13.82 17.25 11.99
C ALA A 40 -13.80 17.20 13.54
N GLU A 41 -13.76 18.35 14.21
CA GLU A 41 -13.84 18.46 15.67
C GLU A 41 -15.23 18.02 16.18
N ARG A 42 -16.30 18.42 15.51
CA ARG A 42 -17.66 17.94 15.82
C ARG A 42 -17.80 16.42 15.62
N ALA A 43 -17.27 15.90 14.51
CA ALA A 43 -17.26 14.48 14.24
C ALA A 43 -16.50 13.70 15.32
N LEU A 44 -15.34 14.19 15.72
CA LEU A 44 -14.55 13.57 16.79
C LEU A 44 -15.31 13.56 18.11
N ALA A 45 -15.97 14.65 18.49
CA ALA A 45 -16.78 14.72 19.72
C ALA A 45 -17.93 13.72 19.70
N LEU A 46 -18.66 13.60 18.58
CA LEU A 46 -19.72 12.61 18.42
C LEU A 46 -19.21 11.17 18.57
N VAL A 47 -18.07 10.87 17.96
CA VAL A 47 -17.46 9.53 18.07
C VAL A 47 -17.00 9.26 19.49
N GLN A 48 -16.36 10.22 20.15
CA GLN A 48 -15.91 10.08 21.54
C GLN A 48 -17.07 9.81 22.50
N GLN A 49 -18.15 10.56 22.35
CA GLN A 49 -19.36 10.36 23.16
C GLN A 49 -19.94 8.97 22.94
N TRP A 50 -20.19 8.58 21.68
CA TRP A 50 -20.76 7.27 21.37
C TRP A 50 -19.89 6.12 21.88
N VAL A 51 -18.57 6.21 21.68
CA VAL A 51 -17.61 5.19 22.12
C VAL A 51 -17.62 5.04 23.66
N SER A 52 -17.65 6.18 24.37
CA SER A 52 -17.75 6.18 25.84
C SER A 52 -19.05 5.55 26.32
N ASP A 53 -20.20 5.93 25.73
CA ASP A 53 -21.52 5.42 26.10
C ASP A 53 -21.67 3.92 25.83
N ASN A 54 -20.88 3.37 24.92
CA ASN A 54 -20.88 1.95 24.56
C ASN A 54 -19.70 1.16 25.17
N GLY A 55 -19.02 1.71 26.19
CA GLY A 55 -17.95 1.01 26.90
C GLY A 55 -16.71 0.70 26.08
N LEU A 56 -16.47 1.46 25.01
CA LEU A 56 -15.28 1.37 24.18
C LEU A 56 -14.30 2.51 24.48
N THR A 57 -13.08 2.39 23.98
CA THR A 57 -12.06 3.43 24.13
C THR A 57 -11.36 3.66 22.79
N LEU A 58 -11.28 4.92 22.37
CA LEU A 58 -10.48 5.31 21.21
C LEU A 58 -8.99 5.21 21.54
N HIS A 59 -8.21 4.75 20.56
CA HIS A 59 -6.76 4.68 20.73
C HIS A 59 -6.15 6.10 20.75
N PRO A 60 -5.47 6.53 21.84
CA PRO A 60 -5.14 7.93 22.08
C PRO A 60 -4.18 8.53 21.05
N THR A 61 -3.30 7.72 20.47
CA THR A 61 -2.30 8.21 19.49
C THR A 61 -2.69 7.95 18.04
N LYS A 62 -3.62 7.04 17.77
CA LYS A 62 -4.07 6.73 16.39
C LYS A 62 -5.25 7.60 15.96
N THR A 63 -6.13 7.97 16.91
CA THR A 63 -7.26 8.85 16.64
C THR A 63 -6.78 10.28 16.60
N ARG A 64 -6.86 10.92 15.44
CA ARG A 64 -6.40 12.29 15.24
C ARG A 64 -7.09 12.95 14.05
N ILE A 65 -7.23 14.26 14.13
CA ILE A 65 -7.62 15.10 13.00
C ILE A 65 -6.37 15.44 12.20
N VAL A 66 -6.42 15.27 10.89
CA VAL A 66 -5.32 15.59 9.98
C VAL A 66 -5.83 16.39 8.78
N ASP A 67 -5.03 17.32 8.29
CA ASP A 67 -5.29 17.93 6.99
C ASP A 67 -4.75 17.01 5.89
N ALA A 68 -5.68 16.40 5.15
CA ALA A 68 -5.35 15.48 4.07
C ALA A 68 -4.54 16.13 2.93
N ARG A 69 -4.55 17.46 2.79
CA ARG A 69 -3.82 18.17 1.73
C ARG A 69 -2.33 18.36 2.08
N SER A 70 -2.05 18.71 3.32
CA SER A 70 -0.68 19.02 3.78
C SER A 70 0.02 17.81 4.38
N GLU A 71 -0.60 17.12 5.34
CA GLU A 71 0.01 16.00 6.07
C GLU A 71 -0.25 14.65 5.39
N GLY A 72 -1.50 14.42 4.95
CA GLY A 72 -1.96 13.13 4.50
C GLY A 72 -2.25 12.16 5.66
N PHE A 73 -2.79 10.99 5.33
CA PHE A 73 -3.10 9.93 6.30
C PHE A 73 -2.96 8.54 5.70
N ASP A 74 -2.73 7.57 6.57
CA ASP A 74 -2.66 6.16 6.21
C ASP A 74 -3.99 5.47 6.50
N PHE A 75 -4.52 4.71 5.53
CA PHE A 75 -5.70 3.88 5.70
C PHE A 75 -5.61 2.63 4.82
N LEU A 76 -5.88 1.46 5.39
CA LEU A 76 -5.86 0.16 4.69
C LEU A 76 -4.60 -0.08 3.84
N GLY A 77 -3.45 0.29 4.35
CA GLY A 77 -2.18 0.10 3.63
C GLY A 77 -1.87 1.13 2.56
N TYR A 78 -2.77 2.06 2.29
CA TYR A 78 -2.58 3.23 1.44
C TYR A 78 -2.14 4.44 2.24
N HIS A 79 -1.50 5.37 1.58
CA HIS A 79 -1.24 6.74 2.03
C HIS A 79 -1.95 7.71 1.11
N PHE A 80 -2.82 8.54 1.67
CA PHE A 80 -3.59 9.57 0.95
C PHE A 80 -3.04 10.94 1.28
N ARG A 81 -2.66 11.73 0.26
CA ARG A 81 -2.20 13.10 0.42
C ARG A 81 -2.67 13.98 -0.74
N GLY A 82 -3.59 14.89 -0.47
CA GLY A 82 -4.26 15.67 -1.53
C GLY A 82 -4.92 14.74 -2.54
N ASN A 83 -4.51 14.87 -3.81
CA ASN A 83 -5.00 14.03 -4.90
C ASN A 83 -4.11 12.79 -5.16
N LEU A 84 -3.09 12.57 -4.32
CA LEU A 84 -2.19 11.44 -4.48
C LEU A 84 -2.60 10.28 -3.58
N THR A 85 -2.71 9.11 -4.20
CA THR A 85 -2.86 7.84 -3.51
C THR A 85 -1.61 7.02 -3.74
N LEU A 86 -0.94 6.65 -2.66
CA LEU A 86 0.34 5.92 -2.68
C LEU A 86 0.22 4.67 -1.79
N PRO A 87 1.06 3.65 -1.98
CA PRO A 87 1.20 2.62 -0.95
C PRO A 87 1.83 3.27 0.29
N ARG A 88 1.31 2.93 1.46
CA ARG A 88 1.94 3.30 2.73
C ARG A 88 3.40 2.82 2.76
N GLU A 89 4.31 3.62 3.31
CA GLU A 89 5.75 3.33 3.32
C GLU A 89 6.07 1.91 3.85
N LYS A 90 5.44 1.51 4.95
CA LYS A 90 5.60 0.16 5.51
C LYS A 90 5.16 -0.95 4.56
N SER A 91 4.09 -0.73 3.79
CA SER A 91 3.59 -1.68 2.79
C SER A 91 4.54 -1.79 1.60
N LEU A 92 5.04 -0.65 1.13
CA LEU A 92 6.02 -0.57 0.07
C LEU A 92 7.35 -1.22 0.46
N GLN A 93 7.81 -0.99 1.69
CA GLN A 93 9.04 -1.59 2.20
C GLN A 93 8.95 -3.11 2.31
N LYS A 94 7.84 -3.64 2.86
CA LYS A 94 7.58 -5.09 2.90
C LYS A 94 7.62 -5.72 1.51
N PHE A 95 7.00 -5.07 0.52
CA PHE A 95 7.04 -5.52 -0.86
C PHE A 95 8.46 -5.52 -1.42
N LYS A 96 9.21 -4.44 -1.23
CA LYS A 96 10.62 -4.36 -1.66
C LYS A 96 11.49 -5.43 -1.00
N ASP A 97 11.26 -5.73 0.27
CA ASP A 97 12.03 -6.76 0.99
C ASP A 97 11.70 -8.16 0.47
N PHE A 98 10.43 -8.45 0.21
CA PHE A 98 10.02 -9.67 -0.48
C PHE A 98 10.74 -9.83 -1.83
N VAL A 99 10.70 -8.80 -2.67
CA VAL A 99 11.38 -8.82 -3.98
C VAL A 99 12.90 -8.98 -3.80
N ARG A 100 13.51 -8.29 -2.82
CA ARG A 100 14.97 -8.44 -2.53
C ARG A 100 15.31 -9.88 -2.16
N GLU A 101 14.52 -10.49 -1.31
CA GLU A 101 14.72 -11.89 -0.90
C GLU A 101 14.69 -12.84 -2.09
N LYS A 102 13.66 -12.74 -2.94
CA LYS A 102 13.48 -13.62 -4.10
C LYS A 102 14.50 -13.37 -5.21
N THR A 103 15.01 -12.15 -5.33
CA THR A 103 15.97 -11.74 -6.38
C THR A 103 17.39 -11.57 -5.86
N LYS A 104 17.83 -12.40 -4.90
CA LYS A 104 19.23 -12.45 -4.49
C LYS A 104 20.12 -12.83 -5.68
N ARG A 105 21.24 -12.12 -5.88
CA ARG A 105 22.13 -12.31 -7.03
C ARG A 105 22.81 -13.69 -7.09
N ASN A 106 22.85 -14.39 -5.98
CA ASN A 106 23.44 -15.74 -5.85
C ASN A 106 22.39 -16.85 -5.89
N ASN A 107 21.14 -16.55 -6.25
CA ASN A 107 20.14 -17.59 -6.39
C ASN A 107 20.48 -18.43 -7.64
N GLY A 108 20.36 -19.76 -7.53
CA GLY A 108 20.66 -20.72 -8.60
C GLY A 108 19.48 -20.98 -9.54
N LEU A 109 18.33 -20.30 -9.37
CA LEU A 109 17.10 -20.55 -10.13
C LEU A 109 17.24 -20.03 -11.57
N SER A 110 16.69 -20.77 -12.57
CA SER A 110 16.62 -20.28 -13.95
C SER A 110 15.79 -18.97 -14.01
N MET A 111 16.01 -18.13 -15.04
CA MET A 111 15.27 -16.88 -15.16
C MET A 111 13.77 -17.09 -15.36
N PRO A 112 13.32 -18.05 -16.24
CA PRO A 112 11.89 -18.35 -16.37
C PRO A 112 11.25 -18.78 -15.05
N PHE A 113 11.90 -19.67 -14.30
CA PHE A 113 11.40 -20.13 -13.01
C PHE A 113 11.30 -19.00 -11.97
N LEU A 114 12.29 -18.11 -11.95
CA LEU A 114 12.27 -16.93 -11.07
C LEU A 114 11.11 -15.99 -11.43
N CYS A 115 10.91 -15.70 -12.72
CA CYS A 115 9.81 -14.85 -13.18
C CYS A 115 8.45 -15.49 -12.84
N ALA A 116 8.26 -16.77 -13.17
CA ALA A 116 7.02 -17.49 -12.85
C ALA A 116 6.69 -17.46 -11.34
N ARG A 117 7.70 -17.66 -10.49
CA ARG A 117 7.54 -17.62 -9.03
C ARG A 117 7.19 -16.23 -8.50
N MET A 118 7.56 -15.16 -9.20
CA MET A 118 7.26 -13.81 -8.81
C MET A 118 5.92 -13.30 -9.35
N THR A 119 5.44 -13.83 -10.47
CA THR A 119 4.23 -13.34 -11.16
C THR A 119 3.01 -13.24 -10.25
N SER A 120 2.67 -14.31 -9.52
CA SER A 120 1.48 -14.33 -8.66
C SER A 120 1.58 -13.29 -7.52
N PRO A 121 2.67 -13.21 -6.71
CA PRO A 121 2.79 -12.18 -5.69
C PRO A 121 2.82 -10.74 -6.24
N LEU A 122 3.48 -10.52 -7.38
CA LEU A 122 3.51 -9.20 -8.04
C LEU A 122 2.11 -8.80 -8.51
N ARG A 123 1.37 -9.72 -9.12
CA ARG A 123 -0.02 -9.50 -9.56
C ARG A 123 -0.94 -9.22 -8.38
N GLY A 124 -0.83 -9.99 -7.30
CA GLY A 124 -1.62 -9.77 -6.09
C GLY A 124 -1.38 -8.38 -5.49
N TRP A 125 -0.11 -7.99 -5.39
CA TRP A 125 0.26 -6.66 -4.89
C TRP A 125 -0.25 -5.54 -5.82
N PHE A 126 -0.07 -5.67 -7.13
CA PHE A 126 -0.59 -4.72 -8.12
C PHE A 126 -2.11 -4.62 -8.05
N THR A 127 -2.83 -5.75 -7.98
CA THR A 127 -4.30 -5.76 -7.90
C THR A 127 -4.79 -5.04 -6.66
N TYR A 128 -4.12 -5.22 -5.52
CA TYR A 128 -4.46 -4.51 -4.28
C TYR A 128 -4.20 -3.01 -4.39
N PHE A 129 -3.03 -2.60 -4.88
CA PHE A 129 -2.60 -1.20 -4.95
C PHE A 129 -2.92 -0.51 -6.29
N ARG A 130 -3.72 -1.09 -7.17
CA ARG A 130 -3.99 -0.58 -8.53
C ARG A 130 -4.51 0.87 -8.59
N HIS A 131 -5.08 1.38 -7.49
CA HIS A 131 -5.60 2.74 -7.38
C HIS A 131 -4.52 3.76 -6.98
N CYS A 132 -3.29 3.32 -6.75
CA CYS A 132 -2.18 4.22 -6.52
C CYS A 132 -1.77 4.96 -7.79
N HIS A 133 -1.10 6.10 -7.59
CA HIS A 133 -0.55 6.87 -8.69
C HIS A 133 0.38 6.01 -9.56
N TRP A 134 0.25 6.12 -10.87
CA TRP A 134 0.95 5.29 -11.87
C TRP A 134 2.47 5.29 -11.76
N SER A 135 3.07 6.39 -11.28
CA SER A 135 4.52 6.50 -11.10
C SER A 135 5.08 5.43 -10.16
N VAL A 136 4.31 5.01 -9.16
CA VAL A 136 4.71 3.94 -8.22
C VAL A 136 5.02 2.65 -8.98
N PHE A 137 4.15 2.27 -9.90
CA PHE A 137 4.31 1.02 -10.67
C PHE A 137 5.45 1.11 -11.67
N ARG A 138 5.59 2.26 -12.35
CA ARG A 138 6.71 2.52 -13.25
C ARG A 138 8.06 2.38 -12.52
N ASP A 139 8.17 2.99 -11.36
CA ASP A 139 9.41 3.02 -10.60
C ASP A 139 9.73 1.63 -10.01
N LEU A 140 8.71 0.89 -9.54
CA LEU A 140 8.86 -0.48 -9.08
C LEU A 140 9.23 -1.43 -10.21
N ASP A 141 8.58 -1.32 -11.37
CA ASP A 141 8.90 -2.14 -12.53
C ASP A 141 10.35 -1.94 -12.97
N GLY A 142 10.77 -0.68 -13.11
CA GLY A 142 12.16 -0.35 -13.42
C GLY A 142 13.16 -0.92 -12.43
N TRP A 143 12.83 -0.83 -11.13
CA TRP A 143 13.66 -1.36 -10.06
C TRP A 143 13.71 -2.90 -10.08
N ILE A 144 12.58 -3.59 -10.25
CA ILE A 144 12.51 -5.07 -10.34
C ILE A 144 13.34 -5.56 -11.53
N ARG A 145 13.14 -4.99 -12.72
CA ARG A 145 13.92 -5.33 -13.93
C ARG A 145 15.41 -5.07 -13.74
N GLY A 146 15.78 -4.00 -13.05
CA GLY A 146 17.17 -3.73 -12.68
C GLY A 146 17.77 -4.82 -11.79
N ARG A 147 17.00 -5.38 -10.86
CA ARG A 147 17.43 -6.51 -10.04
C ARG A 147 17.61 -7.79 -10.85
N LEU A 148 16.66 -8.10 -11.73
CA LEU A 148 16.76 -9.26 -12.64
C LEU A 148 17.96 -9.15 -13.57
N ARG A 149 18.21 -7.96 -14.16
CA ARG A 149 19.45 -7.71 -14.95
C ARG A 149 20.72 -7.92 -14.11
N SER A 150 20.69 -7.53 -12.84
CA SER A 150 21.85 -7.75 -11.95
C SER A 150 22.15 -9.23 -11.70
N ILE A 151 21.13 -10.10 -11.68
CA ILE A 151 21.30 -11.57 -11.62
C ILE A 151 21.93 -12.07 -12.91
N LEU A 152 21.36 -11.71 -14.07
CA LEU A 152 21.90 -12.09 -15.39
C LEU A 152 23.35 -11.64 -15.55
N ARG A 153 23.63 -10.39 -15.17
CA ARG A 153 24.98 -9.83 -15.17
C ARG A 153 25.97 -10.69 -14.38
N LYS A 154 25.59 -11.12 -13.15
CA LYS A 154 26.44 -12.01 -12.34
C LYS A 154 26.65 -13.38 -13.01
N ARG A 155 25.61 -13.97 -13.61
CA ARG A 155 25.71 -15.26 -14.32
C ARG A 155 26.68 -15.17 -15.51
N HIS A 156 26.75 -14.02 -16.15
CA HIS A 156 27.71 -13.74 -17.21
C HIS A 156 29.06 -13.24 -16.68
N LYS A 157 29.42 -13.53 -15.42
CA LYS A 157 30.69 -13.18 -14.76
C LYS A 157 31.01 -11.67 -14.75
N ARG A 158 30.02 -10.80 -14.92
CA ARG A 158 30.17 -9.35 -14.89
C ARG A 158 30.00 -8.81 -13.47
N LYS A 159 30.95 -7.97 -13.02
CA LYS A 159 30.92 -7.34 -11.68
C LYS A 159 29.93 -6.15 -11.63
N GLY A 160 29.44 -5.83 -10.45
CA GLY A 160 28.63 -4.63 -10.15
C GLY A 160 27.13 -4.79 -10.41
N ARG A 161 26.40 -3.68 -10.24
CA ARG A 161 24.96 -3.59 -10.52
C ARG A 161 24.70 -3.46 -12.02
N ALA A 162 23.44 -3.63 -12.45
CA ALA A 162 23.04 -3.40 -13.84
C ALA A 162 23.42 -1.98 -14.30
N ARG A 163 23.87 -1.84 -15.54
CA ARG A 163 24.30 -0.59 -16.19
C ARG A 163 23.49 -0.34 -17.46
N GLY A 164 23.62 0.85 -18.05
CA GLY A 164 22.89 1.23 -19.26
C GLY A 164 22.98 0.21 -20.39
N SER A 165 24.17 -0.32 -20.72
CA SER A 165 24.37 -1.36 -21.73
C SER A 165 23.62 -2.67 -21.46
N ASP A 166 23.28 -2.97 -20.21
CA ASP A 166 22.50 -4.15 -19.88
C ASP A 166 21.02 -4.01 -20.29
N HIS A 167 20.53 -2.78 -20.48
CA HIS A 167 19.18 -2.51 -21.00
C HIS A 167 19.06 -2.89 -22.49
N GLN A 168 20.13 -2.73 -23.26
CA GLN A 168 20.19 -3.18 -24.65
C GLN A 168 20.30 -4.70 -24.74
N ARG A 169 21.15 -5.29 -23.88
CA ARG A 169 21.38 -6.74 -23.85
C ARG A 169 20.18 -7.54 -23.36
N TRP A 170 19.47 -7.03 -22.35
CA TRP A 170 18.27 -7.62 -21.77
C TRP A 170 17.17 -6.55 -21.71
N PRO A 171 16.51 -6.27 -22.85
CA PRO A 171 15.44 -5.28 -22.90
C PRO A 171 14.25 -5.71 -22.06
N SER A 172 13.30 -4.82 -21.82
CA SER A 172 12.11 -5.14 -21.03
C SER A 172 11.32 -6.33 -21.58
N ALA A 173 11.17 -6.38 -22.91
CA ALA A 173 10.52 -7.49 -23.61
C ALA A 173 11.18 -8.86 -23.38
N TYR A 174 12.46 -8.89 -22.99
CA TYR A 174 13.11 -10.15 -22.60
C TYR A 174 12.45 -10.78 -21.38
N PHE A 175 12.12 -9.98 -20.39
CA PHE A 175 11.47 -10.45 -19.15
C PHE A 175 9.99 -10.75 -19.34
N ASP A 176 9.30 -10.03 -20.22
CA ASP A 176 7.90 -10.25 -20.55
C ASP A 176 7.68 -11.61 -21.20
N LYS A 177 8.69 -12.15 -21.89
CA LYS A 177 8.69 -13.50 -22.49
C LYS A 177 9.04 -14.61 -21.51
N GLN A 178 9.47 -14.31 -20.29
CA GLN A 178 9.91 -15.30 -19.31
C GLN A 178 8.80 -15.71 -18.33
N GLY A 179 7.64 -15.06 -18.31
CA GLY A 179 6.54 -15.28 -17.40
C GLY A 179 5.53 -14.16 -17.47
#